data_5c71f134e75fab5a2a0cc670ed2eab89
#
_entry.id   5c71f134e75fab5a2a0cc670ed2eab89
#
_cell.length_a   1.000
_cell.length_b   1.000
_cell.length_c   1.000
_cell.angle_alpha   90.00
_cell.angle_beta   90.00
_cell.angle_gamma   90.00
#
_symmetry.space_group_name_H-M   'P 1'
#
loop_
_entity.id
_entity.type
_entity.pdbx_description
1 polymer ?
#
loop_
_entity_poly.entity_id
_entity_poly.type
_entity_poly.pdbx_seq_one_letter_code
_entity_poly.pdbx_strand_id
1 'polypeptide(L)'
;MTHSPPARNPKNFTDQDRLTLPNAGMRRRIAALIYDSFLILAIWMLSSLAILAVTDLGESLGGPLYQGFLYLELMAFYVYFWTFKGQTLGMQVWRLVVIQPSGGTLNRRQAIQRFLVATPTMGCLGLGLFWILVNPERAALHDLLTGTRVVQLPKP
;
A
#
# COMPACT_ATOMS: atom_id res chain seq x y z
N MET A 1 -11.83 -22.82 26.37
CA MET A 1 -12.04 -21.41 26.84
C MET A 1 -11.25 -20.50 25.93
N THR A 2 -11.90 -19.94 24.92
CA THR A 2 -11.30 -19.01 23.96
C THR A 2 -11.21 -17.64 24.63
N HIS A 3 -10.01 -17.28 25.06
CA HIS A 3 -9.73 -15.96 25.60
C HIS A 3 -9.78 -14.97 24.42
N SER A 4 -10.94 -14.35 24.22
CA SER A 4 -11.03 -13.18 23.34
C SER A 4 -10.22 -12.04 23.99
N PRO A 5 -9.21 -11.49 23.32
CA PRO A 5 -8.46 -10.37 23.88
C PRO A 5 -9.44 -9.19 24.11
N PRO A 6 -9.25 -8.42 25.19
CA PRO A 6 -10.10 -7.28 25.50
C PRO A 6 -10.12 -6.31 24.32
N ALA A 7 -11.29 -5.70 24.08
CA ALA A 7 -11.50 -4.70 23.04
C ALA A 7 -10.59 -3.48 23.26
N ARG A 8 -9.35 -3.56 22.78
CA ARG A 8 -8.40 -2.43 22.80
C ARG A 8 -8.72 -1.47 21.66
N ASN A 9 -8.65 -0.18 21.99
CA ASN A 9 -8.78 0.86 20.99
C ASN A 9 -7.73 0.64 19.86
N PRO A 10 -8.12 0.60 18.57
CA PRO A 10 -7.23 0.34 17.44
C PRO A 10 -6.00 1.26 17.38
N LYS A 11 -6.07 2.43 18.03
CA LYS A 11 -4.95 3.39 18.10
C LYS A 11 -3.82 2.99 19.05
N ASN A 12 -4.06 2.03 19.94
CA ASN A 12 -3.13 1.63 21.00
C ASN A 12 -2.54 0.21 20.78
N PHE A 13 -2.60 -0.32 19.54
CA PHE A 13 -1.97 -1.60 19.22
C PHE A 13 -0.46 -1.46 19.25
N THR A 14 0.19 -2.28 20.09
CA THR A 14 1.65 -2.44 20.08
C THR A 14 2.09 -3.23 18.85
N ASP A 15 3.38 -3.20 18.52
CA ASP A 15 3.92 -3.98 17.40
C ASP A 15 3.69 -5.50 17.61
N GLN A 16 3.76 -5.97 18.84
CA GLN A 16 3.46 -7.35 19.23
C GLN A 16 1.98 -7.69 18.99
N ASP A 17 1.06 -6.81 19.34
CA ASP A 17 -0.38 -7.03 19.10
C ASP A 17 -0.67 -7.15 17.59
N ARG A 18 0.03 -6.38 16.75
CA ARG A 18 -0.13 -6.43 15.29
C ARG A 18 0.30 -7.77 14.68
N LEU A 19 1.28 -8.44 15.26
CA LEU A 19 1.75 -9.74 14.80
C LEU A 19 0.69 -10.85 14.96
N THR A 20 -0.21 -10.70 15.91
CA THR A 20 -1.30 -11.67 16.16
C THR A 20 -2.53 -11.44 15.26
N LEU A 21 -2.59 -10.32 14.54
CA LEU A 21 -3.73 -9.98 13.70
C LEU A 21 -3.76 -10.84 12.42
N PRO A 22 -4.98 -11.17 11.94
CA PRO A 22 -5.14 -11.92 10.70
C PRO A 22 -4.70 -11.10 9.48
N ASN A 23 -4.18 -11.78 8.47
CA ASN A 23 -3.88 -11.16 7.19
C ASN A 23 -5.17 -10.65 6.52
N ALA A 24 -5.06 -9.50 5.89
CA ALA A 24 -6.17 -8.85 5.22
C ALA A 24 -6.61 -9.61 3.99
N GLY A 25 -7.90 -9.86 3.88
CA GLY A 25 -8.49 -10.51 2.72
C GLY A 25 -8.41 -9.66 1.45
N MET A 26 -8.47 -10.32 0.28
CA MET A 26 -8.35 -9.73 -1.05
C MET A 26 -9.34 -8.58 -1.30
N ARG A 27 -10.62 -8.76 -0.96
CA ARG A 27 -11.67 -7.74 -1.19
C ARG A 27 -11.34 -6.38 -0.58
N ARG A 28 -10.83 -6.37 0.66
CA ARG A 28 -10.44 -5.14 1.36
C ARG A 28 -9.20 -4.50 0.77
N ARG A 29 -8.24 -5.32 0.30
CA ARG A 29 -7.04 -4.81 -0.38
C ARG A 29 -7.40 -4.16 -1.71
N ILE A 30 -8.28 -4.77 -2.50
CA ILE A 30 -8.80 -4.20 -3.75
C ILE A 30 -9.53 -2.88 -3.47
N ALA A 31 -10.43 -2.86 -2.48
CA ALA A 31 -11.17 -1.65 -2.14
C ALA A 31 -10.24 -0.51 -1.69
N ALA A 32 -9.19 -0.82 -0.91
CA ALA A 32 -8.17 0.16 -0.54
C ALA A 32 -7.40 0.68 -1.77
N LEU A 33 -7.01 -0.20 -2.69
CA LEU A 33 -6.33 0.17 -3.93
C LEU A 33 -7.19 1.06 -4.83
N ILE A 34 -8.49 0.76 -4.96
CA ILE A 34 -9.42 1.60 -5.73
C ILE A 34 -9.52 2.98 -5.09
N TYR A 35 -9.60 3.07 -3.77
CA TYR A 35 -9.64 4.35 -3.07
C TYR A 35 -8.35 5.15 -3.28
N ASP A 36 -7.20 4.49 -3.13
CA ASP A 36 -5.89 5.11 -3.36
C ASP A 36 -5.72 5.56 -4.82
N SER A 37 -6.26 4.82 -5.80
CA SER A 37 -6.17 5.20 -7.21
C SER A 37 -6.85 6.53 -7.51
N PHE A 38 -7.97 6.85 -6.88
CA PHE A 38 -8.60 8.18 -7.03
C PHE A 38 -7.72 9.30 -6.48
N LEU A 39 -7.04 9.07 -5.36
CA LEU A 39 -6.11 10.03 -4.80
C LEU A 39 -4.89 10.24 -5.69
N ILE A 40 -4.33 9.14 -6.20
CA ILE A 40 -3.17 9.17 -7.10
C ILE A 40 -3.53 9.89 -8.40
N LEU A 41 -4.70 9.62 -8.99
CA LEU A 41 -5.20 10.33 -10.16
C LEU A 41 -5.35 11.84 -9.91
N ALA A 42 -5.84 12.22 -8.74
CA ALA A 42 -5.93 13.64 -8.36
C ALA A 42 -4.54 14.29 -8.24
N ILE A 43 -3.58 13.59 -7.62
CA ILE A 43 -2.18 14.06 -7.54
C ILE A 43 -1.59 14.23 -8.93
N TRP A 44 -1.71 13.24 -9.80
CA TRP A 44 -1.21 13.28 -11.18
C TRP A 44 -1.86 14.39 -11.99
N MET A 45 -3.16 14.62 -11.83
CA MET A 45 -3.86 15.71 -12.49
C MET A 45 -3.35 17.08 -12.03
N LEU A 46 -3.17 17.28 -10.72
CA LEU A 46 -2.69 18.54 -10.17
C LEU A 46 -1.23 18.81 -10.53
N SER A 47 -0.36 17.81 -10.44
CA SER A 47 1.06 17.95 -10.81
C SER A 47 1.23 18.19 -12.31
N SER A 48 0.46 17.51 -13.17
CA SER A 48 0.45 17.71 -14.61
C SER A 48 -0.03 19.13 -14.97
N LEU A 49 -1.09 19.59 -14.33
CA LEU A 49 -1.60 20.96 -14.52
C LEU A 49 -0.57 22.01 -14.08
N ALA A 50 0.13 21.77 -12.97
CA ALA A 50 1.20 22.66 -12.51
C ALA A 50 2.36 22.71 -13.50
N ILE A 51 2.77 21.56 -14.06
CA ILE A 51 3.81 21.51 -15.10
C ILE A 51 3.37 22.32 -16.33
N LEU A 52 2.15 22.11 -16.83
CA LEU A 52 1.60 22.85 -17.97
C LEU A 52 1.53 24.36 -17.73
N ALA A 53 1.23 24.77 -16.50
CA ALA A 53 1.11 26.20 -16.16
C ALA A 53 2.45 26.94 -16.12
N VAL A 54 3.58 26.24 -15.88
CA VAL A 54 4.92 26.86 -15.74
C VAL A 54 5.86 26.52 -16.89
N THR A 55 5.46 25.66 -17.82
CA THR A 55 6.28 25.23 -18.96
C THR A 55 5.46 25.17 -20.23
N ASP A 56 6.09 25.48 -21.37
CA ASP A 56 5.48 25.30 -22.70
C ASP A 56 5.59 23.86 -23.21
N LEU A 57 5.69 22.89 -22.32
CA LEU A 57 5.91 21.47 -22.62
C LEU A 57 4.62 20.71 -22.97
N GLY A 58 3.53 21.39 -23.30
CA GLY A 58 2.23 20.77 -23.59
C GLY A 58 2.27 19.62 -24.60
N GLU A 59 3.10 19.73 -25.63
CA GLU A 59 3.27 18.70 -26.65
C GLU A 59 4.15 17.52 -26.18
N SER A 60 4.97 17.68 -25.14
CA SER A 60 5.87 16.65 -24.62
C SER A 60 5.32 15.90 -23.40
N LEU A 61 4.12 16.24 -22.93
CA LEU A 61 3.42 15.46 -21.90
C LEU A 61 2.96 14.12 -22.49
N GLY A 62 3.71 13.06 -22.24
CA GLY A 62 3.48 11.73 -22.79
C GLY A 62 4.77 10.98 -23.06
N GLY A 63 5.90 11.67 -23.08
CA GLY A 63 7.22 11.10 -23.26
C GLY A 63 7.68 10.25 -22.04
N PRO A 64 8.78 9.46 -22.21
CA PRO A 64 9.27 8.57 -21.17
C PRO A 64 9.71 9.30 -19.88
N LEU A 65 10.17 10.54 -19.99
CA LEU A 65 10.52 11.36 -18.82
C LEU A 65 9.31 11.70 -17.97
N TYR A 66 8.20 12.08 -18.62
CA TYR A 66 6.95 12.38 -17.93
C TYR A 66 6.35 11.13 -17.29
N GLN A 67 6.38 9.98 -17.98
CA GLN A 67 5.95 8.70 -17.41
C GLN A 67 6.81 8.32 -16.20
N GLY A 68 8.11 8.53 -16.27
CA GLY A 68 9.03 8.34 -15.14
C GLY A 68 8.70 9.24 -13.95
N PHE A 69 8.35 10.50 -14.20
CA PHE A 69 7.91 11.43 -13.18
C PHE A 69 6.63 10.96 -12.47
N LEU A 70 5.59 10.56 -13.22
CA LEU A 70 4.36 10.02 -12.64
C LEU A 70 4.61 8.73 -11.83
N TYR A 71 5.51 7.87 -12.30
CA TYR A 71 5.90 6.66 -11.58
C TYR A 71 6.63 6.98 -10.26
N LEU A 72 7.50 8.00 -10.25
CA LEU A 72 8.17 8.45 -9.04
C LEU A 72 7.19 9.08 -8.03
N GLU A 73 6.19 9.82 -8.49
CA GLU A 73 5.11 10.32 -7.62
C GLU A 73 4.33 9.17 -6.98
N LEU A 74 4.00 8.15 -7.78
CA LEU A 74 3.33 6.94 -7.30
C LEU A 74 4.18 6.23 -6.23
N MET A 75 5.48 6.07 -6.48
CA MET A 75 6.41 5.47 -5.53
C MET A 75 6.50 6.31 -4.25
N ALA A 76 6.65 7.63 -4.39
CA ALA A 76 6.75 8.55 -3.26
C ALA A 76 5.50 8.49 -2.37
N PHE A 77 4.31 8.43 -2.97
CA PHE A 77 3.03 8.28 -2.27
C PHE A 77 3.03 7.01 -1.40
N TYR A 78 3.28 5.85 -1.98
CA TYR A 78 3.25 4.59 -1.22
C TYR A 78 4.36 4.52 -0.18
N VAL A 79 5.60 4.88 -0.53
CA VAL A 79 6.74 4.87 0.39
C VAL A 79 6.51 5.79 1.58
N TYR A 80 6.01 7.01 1.35
CA TYR A 80 5.68 7.95 2.42
C TYR A 80 4.66 7.36 3.41
N PHE A 81 3.54 6.88 2.90
CA PHE A 81 2.47 6.38 3.76
C PHE A 81 2.83 5.08 4.50
N TRP A 82 3.54 4.16 3.85
CA TRP A 82 3.96 2.91 4.48
C TRP A 82 5.03 3.11 5.55
N THR A 83 5.90 4.11 5.39
CA THR A 83 6.93 4.42 6.39
C THR A 83 6.39 5.25 7.54
N PHE A 84 5.49 6.20 7.28
CA PHE A 84 5.00 7.13 8.29
C PHE A 84 3.92 6.54 9.19
N LYS A 85 2.91 5.89 8.59
CA LYS A 85 1.75 5.33 9.31
C LYS A 85 1.56 3.82 9.13
N GLY A 86 2.31 3.19 8.22
CA GLY A 86 2.05 1.82 7.79
C GLY A 86 0.74 1.66 7.01
N GLN A 87 0.08 2.76 6.61
CA GLN A 87 -1.24 2.76 5.99
C GLN A 87 -1.35 3.89 4.99
N THR A 88 -1.82 3.60 3.77
CA THR A 88 -2.33 4.62 2.86
C THR A 88 -3.69 5.13 3.32
N LEU A 89 -4.22 6.16 2.66
CA LEU A 89 -5.54 6.69 2.99
C LEU A 89 -6.64 5.66 2.71
N GLY A 90 -6.57 4.95 1.58
CA GLY A 90 -7.47 3.84 1.29
C GLY A 90 -7.35 2.70 2.32
N MET A 91 -6.14 2.36 2.72
CA MET A 91 -5.92 1.35 3.77
C MET A 91 -6.52 1.76 5.12
N GLN A 92 -6.49 3.04 5.48
CA GLN A 92 -7.12 3.53 6.71
C GLN A 92 -8.63 3.32 6.70
N VAL A 93 -9.30 3.62 5.58
CA VAL A 93 -10.77 3.40 5.42
C VAL A 93 -11.12 1.93 5.65
N TRP A 94 -10.30 1.01 5.13
CA TRP A 94 -10.53 -0.44 5.22
C TRP A 94 -9.82 -1.11 6.41
N ARG A 95 -9.20 -0.30 7.30
CA ARG A 95 -8.50 -0.77 8.51
C ARG A 95 -7.39 -1.77 8.22
N LEU A 96 -6.61 -1.47 7.22
CA LEU A 96 -5.45 -2.27 6.82
C LEU A 96 -4.16 -1.60 7.29
N VAL A 97 -3.20 -2.38 7.74
CA VAL A 97 -1.85 -1.90 8.10
C VAL A 97 -0.83 -2.81 7.45
N VAL A 98 0.18 -2.22 6.83
CA VAL A 98 1.39 -2.92 6.41
C VAL A 98 2.36 -2.96 7.57
N ILE A 99 2.86 -4.13 7.88
CA ILE A 99 3.84 -4.36 8.95
C ILE A 99 5.06 -5.12 8.44
N GLN A 100 6.19 -4.84 9.06
CA GLN A 100 7.42 -5.64 8.93
C GLN A 100 7.37 -6.88 9.86
N PRO A 101 8.31 -7.83 9.75
CA PRO A 101 8.32 -9.03 10.58
C PRO A 101 8.37 -8.77 12.09
N SER A 102 8.84 -7.61 12.53
CA SER A 102 8.82 -7.22 13.96
C SER A 102 7.51 -6.59 14.43
N GLY A 103 6.51 -6.40 13.53
CA GLY A 103 5.21 -5.78 13.85
C GLY A 103 5.17 -4.26 13.63
N GLY A 104 6.30 -3.61 13.51
CA GLY A 104 6.40 -2.17 13.27
C GLY A 104 6.06 -1.75 11.84
N THR A 105 6.06 -0.42 11.60
CA THR A 105 5.94 0.15 10.24
C THR A 105 7.20 -0.15 9.43
N LEU A 106 7.08 -0.12 8.10
CA LEU A 106 8.22 -0.35 7.22
C LEU A 106 9.24 0.78 7.33
N ASN A 107 10.53 0.44 7.22
CA ASN A 107 11.55 1.43 6.97
C ASN A 107 11.56 1.83 5.47
N ARG A 108 12.20 2.96 5.13
CA ARG A 108 12.22 3.48 3.75
C ARG A 108 12.73 2.44 2.74
N ARG A 109 13.79 1.71 3.08
CA ARG A 109 14.38 0.69 2.20
C ARG A 109 13.40 -0.45 1.93
N GLN A 110 12.74 -0.96 2.96
CA GLN A 110 11.72 -2.00 2.83
C GLN A 110 10.51 -1.51 2.01
N ALA A 111 10.06 -0.27 2.23
CA ALA A 111 8.95 0.31 1.49
C ALA A 111 9.27 0.44 -0.01
N ILE A 112 10.48 0.91 -0.37
CA ILE A 112 10.94 0.98 -1.76
C ILE A 112 11.04 -0.42 -2.36
N GLN A 113 11.68 -1.38 -1.69
CA GLN A 113 11.76 -2.76 -2.17
C GLN A 113 10.37 -3.35 -2.39
N ARG A 114 9.46 -3.15 -1.45
CA ARG A 114 8.07 -3.60 -1.56
C ARG A 114 7.40 -2.99 -2.79
N PHE A 115 7.54 -1.70 -3.02
CA PHE A 115 6.97 -1.02 -4.17
C PHE A 115 7.53 -1.56 -5.48
N LEU A 116 8.85 -1.70 -5.59
CA LEU A 116 9.51 -2.22 -6.79
C LEU A 116 9.11 -3.67 -7.10
N VAL A 117 8.93 -4.52 -6.08
CA VAL A 117 8.46 -5.90 -6.26
C VAL A 117 6.95 -5.91 -6.56
N ALA A 118 6.16 -5.01 -5.97
CA ALA A 118 4.73 -4.93 -6.23
C ALA A 118 4.44 -4.49 -7.68
N THR A 119 5.25 -3.61 -8.26
CA THR A 119 5.05 -3.10 -9.63
C THR A 119 4.91 -4.22 -10.67
N PRO A 120 5.88 -5.13 -10.88
CA PRO A 120 5.73 -6.21 -11.85
C PRO A 120 4.66 -7.23 -11.44
N THR A 121 4.54 -7.54 -10.14
CA THR A 121 3.55 -8.52 -9.68
C THR A 121 2.10 -8.04 -9.82
N MET A 122 1.87 -6.72 -9.76
CA MET A 122 0.58 -6.12 -10.02
C MET A 122 0.38 -5.82 -11.50
N GLY A 123 1.44 -5.42 -12.21
CA GLY A 123 1.43 -5.16 -13.66
C GLY A 123 1.11 -6.40 -14.50
N CYS A 124 1.49 -7.60 -14.04
CA CYS A 124 1.08 -8.87 -14.62
C CYS A 124 -0.39 -9.20 -14.29
N LEU A 125 -1.34 -8.37 -14.72
CA LEU A 125 -2.79 -8.56 -14.53
C LEU A 125 -3.21 -8.77 -13.06
N GLY A 126 -2.44 -8.23 -12.10
CA GLY A 126 -2.73 -8.39 -10.69
C GLY A 126 -2.43 -9.77 -10.10
N LEU A 127 -1.69 -10.63 -10.81
CA LEU A 127 -1.36 -11.99 -10.37
C LEU A 127 -0.77 -12.03 -8.96
N GLY A 128 0.03 -10.99 -8.61
CA GLY A 128 0.57 -10.86 -7.26
C GLY A 128 -0.49 -10.72 -6.16
N LEU A 129 -1.63 -10.13 -6.49
CA LEU A 129 -2.76 -10.01 -5.56
C LEU A 129 -3.63 -11.27 -5.59
N PHE A 130 -3.85 -11.87 -6.77
CA PHE A 130 -4.59 -13.12 -6.92
C PHE A 130 -3.93 -14.29 -6.18
N TRP A 131 -2.61 -14.21 -5.93
CA TRP A 131 -1.89 -15.19 -5.11
C TRP A 131 -2.50 -15.38 -3.71
N ILE A 132 -3.19 -14.35 -3.19
CA ILE A 132 -3.92 -14.42 -1.90
C ILE A 132 -4.99 -15.52 -1.89
N LEU A 133 -5.58 -15.84 -3.04
CA LEU A 133 -6.64 -16.86 -3.15
C LEU A 133 -6.09 -18.29 -3.04
N VAL A 134 -4.84 -18.48 -3.44
CA VAL A 134 -4.17 -19.80 -3.46
C VAL A 134 -3.34 -20.00 -2.19
N ASN A 135 -2.88 -18.90 -1.56
CA ASN A 135 -2.05 -18.95 -0.38
C ASN A 135 -2.88 -19.15 0.90
N PRO A 136 -2.65 -20.22 1.68
CA PRO A 136 -3.34 -20.48 2.95
C PRO A 136 -3.23 -19.31 3.94
N GLU A 137 -2.11 -18.60 3.93
CA GLU A 137 -1.86 -17.45 4.82
C GLU A 137 -2.49 -16.15 4.34
N ARG A 138 -3.17 -16.15 3.18
CA ARG A 138 -3.74 -14.95 2.54
C ARG A 138 -2.72 -13.81 2.36
N ALA A 139 -1.47 -14.16 2.10
CA ALA A 139 -0.42 -13.21 1.78
C ALA A 139 -0.35 -13.02 0.25
N ALA A 140 -0.15 -11.78 -0.20
CA ALA A 140 0.10 -11.48 -1.60
C ALA A 140 1.54 -11.89 -1.97
N LEU A 141 1.81 -12.10 -3.26
CA LEU A 141 3.14 -12.51 -3.70
C LEU A 141 4.23 -11.48 -3.31
N HIS A 142 3.96 -10.20 -3.49
CA HIS A 142 4.89 -9.15 -3.08
C HIS A 142 5.05 -9.05 -1.55
N ASP A 143 4.05 -9.45 -0.75
CA ASP A 143 4.18 -9.54 0.71
C ASP A 143 5.22 -10.61 1.08
N LEU A 144 5.12 -11.80 0.46
CA LEU A 144 6.03 -12.92 0.69
C LEU A 144 7.47 -12.60 0.26
N LEU A 145 7.62 -12.03 -0.94
CA LEU A 145 8.94 -11.70 -1.49
C LEU A 145 9.69 -10.61 -0.70
N THR A 146 8.97 -9.73 -0.02
CA THR A 146 9.55 -8.65 0.78
C THR A 146 9.53 -8.91 2.28
N GLY A 147 9.01 -10.07 2.71
CA GLY A 147 8.89 -10.41 4.12
C GLY A 147 7.95 -9.47 4.90
N THR A 148 7.03 -8.81 4.22
CA THR A 148 6.06 -7.90 4.84
C THR A 148 4.68 -8.54 4.92
N ARG A 149 3.79 -7.99 5.74
CA ARG A 149 2.41 -8.48 5.88
C ARG A 149 1.42 -7.33 5.88
N VAL A 150 0.26 -7.54 5.27
CA VAL A 150 -0.87 -6.61 5.42
C VAL A 150 -1.90 -7.25 6.34
N VAL A 151 -2.05 -6.68 7.52
CA VAL A 151 -2.95 -7.16 8.56
C VAL A 151 -4.20 -6.29 8.65
N GLN A 152 -5.26 -6.88 9.20
CA GLN A 152 -6.53 -6.20 9.37
C GLN A 152 -6.72 -5.82 10.84
N LEU A 153 -6.91 -4.53 11.11
CA LEU A 153 -7.26 -4.02 12.43
C LEU A 153 -8.71 -4.41 12.80
N PRO A 154 -8.99 -4.75 14.05
CA PRO A 154 -10.35 -5.06 14.52
C PRO A 154 -11.25 -3.83 14.43
N LYS A 155 -12.55 -4.06 14.51
CA LYS A 155 -13.54 -2.98 14.64
C LYS A 155 -13.40 -2.34 16.04
N PRO A 156 -13.59 -1.02 16.19
CA PRO A 156 -13.68 -0.38 17.51
C PRO A 156 -14.87 -0.89 18.28
#